data_779f5807e49636738c71e113c953263c
#
_entry.id   779f5807e49636738c71e113c953263c
#
_cell.length_a   1.000
_cell.length_b   1.000
_cell.length_c   1.000
_cell.angle_alpha   90.00
_cell.angle_beta   90.00
_cell.angle_gamma   90.00
#
_symmetry.space_group_name_H-M   'P 1'
#
loop_
_entity.id
_entity.type
_entity.pdbx_description
1 polymer ?
#
loop_
_entity_poly.entity_id
_entity_poly.type
_entity_poly.pdbx_seq_one_letter_code
_entity_poly.pdbx_strand_id
1 'polypeptide(L)'
;MAEKSCSSTGCTKESCAGCPSAKGAQKPQSMLAPANPKSHIHKVIGVVSGKGGVGKSLVTASLANLMKEQGYSVGILDADITGPSIPKMYGLHGPAEMDGDYIKPVVTENG
;
A
#
# COMPACT_ATOMS: atom_id res chain seq x y z
N MET A 1 15.11 -1.28 22.99
CA MET A 1 13.72 -1.80 23.14
C MET A 1 13.76 -2.83 24.26
N ALA A 2 13.17 -2.53 25.39
CA ALA A 2 13.26 -3.37 26.58
C ALA A 2 12.11 -4.37 26.56
N GLU A 3 12.43 -5.65 26.34
CA GLU A 3 11.51 -6.75 26.58
C GLU A 3 11.18 -6.80 28.08
N LYS A 4 9.95 -6.50 28.43
CA LYS A 4 9.42 -6.76 29.78
C LYS A 4 9.11 -8.25 29.88
N SER A 5 10.10 -9.03 30.33
CA SER A 5 9.86 -10.41 30.70
C SER A 5 9.01 -10.46 32.00
N CYS A 6 7.96 -11.25 32.01
CA CYS A 6 7.24 -11.59 33.24
C CYS A 6 8.20 -12.40 34.15
N SER A 7 8.60 -11.82 35.27
CA SER A 7 9.52 -12.45 36.25
C SER A 7 8.80 -13.17 37.38
N SER A 8 7.64 -13.80 37.16
CA SER A 8 6.97 -14.63 38.15
C SER A 8 6.95 -16.10 37.72
N THR A 9 7.69 -16.91 38.46
CA THR A 9 7.77 -18.37 38.40
C THR A 9 6.45 -19.02 38.79
N GLY A 10 5.38 -18.82 38.02
CA GLY A 10 4.07 -19.37 38.36
C GLY A 10 2.93 -19.00 37.42
N CYS A 11 3.22 -18.37 36.28
CA CYS A 11 2.20 -18.08 35.26
C CYS A 11 1.88 -19.32 34.42
N THR A 12 0.71 -19.92 34.66
CA THR A 12 0.08 -20.85 33.73
C THR A 12 -0.82 -20.07 32.76
N LYS A 13 -1.00 -20.55 31.52
CA LYS A 13 -1.83 -19.87 30.49
C LYS A 13 -3.26 -19.55 30.94
N GLU A 14 -3.77 -20.26 31.92
CA GLU A 14 -5.13 -20.08 32.47
C GLU A 14 -5.25 -18.90 33.44
N SER A 15 -4.13 -18.46 34.04
CA SER A 15 -4.13 -17.33 34.99
C SER A 15 -3.96 -15.94 34.32
N CYS A 16 -3.83 -15.87 33.00
CA CYS A 16 -3.62 -14.63 32.27
C CYS A 16 -4.88 -13.74 32.14
N ALA A 17 -6.07 -14.27 32.42
CA ALA A 17 -7.33 -13.51 32.28
C ALA A 17 -7.48 -12.34 33.27
N GLY A 18 -6.74 -12.35 34.38
CA GLY A 18 -6.74 -11.28 35.41
C GLY A 18 -5.42 -10.52 35.57
N CYS A 19 -4.42 -10.78 34.72
CA CYS A 19 -3.10 -10.20 34.86
C CYS A 19 -3.11 -8.70 34.51
N PRO A 20 -2.60 -7.79 35.37
CA PRO A 20 -2.52 -6.36 35.06
C PRO A 20 -1.71 -6.05 33.80
N SER A 21 -0.74 -6.91 33.47
CA SER A 21 0.08 -6.79 32.26
C SER A 21 -0.64 -7.25 30.98
N ALA A 22 -1.74 -8.00 31.11
CA ALA A 22 -2.54 -8.44 29.94
C ALA A 22 -3.48 -7.35 29.41
N LYS A 23 -3.76 -6.32 30.22
CA LYS A 23 -4.63 -5.18 29.80
C LYS A 23 -3.98 -4.25 28.77
N GLY A 24 -2.71 -4.44 28.43
CA GLY A 24 -1.99 -3.63 27.45
C GLY A 24 -1.84 -4.23 26.07
N ALA A 25 -2.22 -5.50 25.88
CA ALA A 25 -2.20 -6.13 24.57
C ALA A 25 -3.51 -5.84 23.81
N GLN A 26 -3.70 -4.58 23.42
CA GLN A 26 -4.67 -4.27 22.36
C GLN A 26 -4.24 -5.05 21.12
N LYS A 27 -5.12 -5.95 20.65
CA LYS A 27 -4.93 -6.57 19.32
C LYS A 27 -4.64 -5.43 18.36
N PRO A 28 -3.60 -5.53 17.52
CA PRO A 28 -3.33 -4.52 16.52
C PRO A 28 -4.61 -4.29 15.73
N GLN A 29 -5.18 -3.11 15.82
CA GLN A 29 -6.34 -2.73 15.03
C GLN A 29 -5.91 -2.84 13.56
N SER A 30 -6.67 -3.58 12.78
CA SER A 30 -6.43 -3.66 11.35
C SER A 30 -6.44 -2.24 10.78
N MET A 31 -5.34 -1.82 10.17
CA MET A 31 -5.26 -0.54 9.46
C MET A 31 -5.89 -0.61 8.05
N LEU A 32 -6.57 -1.72 7.75
CA LEU A 32 -7.26 -1.88 6.48
C LEU A 32 -8.47 -0.95 6.45
N ALA A 33 -8.41 0.04 5.58
CA ALA A 33 -9.57 0.85 5.25
C ALA A 33 -10.55 0.04 4.36
N PRO A 34 -11.86 0.30 4.46
CA PRO A 34 -12.81 -0.31 3.54
C PRO A 34 -12.49 0.11 2.10
N ALA A 35 -12.64 -0.82 1.16
CA ALA A 35 -12.43 -0.52 -0.24
C ALA A 35 -13.45 0.55 -0.72
N ASN A 36 -12.98 1.46 -1.58
CA ASN A 36 -13.84 2.46 -2.18
C ASN A 36 -14.92 1.76 -3.04
N PRO A 37 -16.23 2.00 -2.80
CA PRO A 37 -17.30 1.34 -3.53
C PRO A 37 -17.34 1.67 -5.04
N LYS A 38 -16.68 2.76 -5.46
CA LYS A 38 -16.53 3.13 -6.87
C LYS A 38 -15.33 2.48 -7.56
N SER A 39 -14.49 1.77 -6.82
CA SER A 39 -13.25 1.15 -7.35
C SER A 39 -13.43 -0.35 -7.51
N HIS A 40 -13.20 -0.84 -8.72
CA HIS A 40 -13.22 -2.27 -9.04
C HIS A 40 -11.83 -2.73 -9.44
N ILE A 41 -11.07 -3.23 -8.46
CA ILE A 41 -9.69 -3.69 -8.66
C ILE A 41 -9.65 -5.21 -8.55
N HIS A 42 -9.37 -5.89 -9.65
CA HIS A 42 -9.29 -7.35 -9.68
C HIS A 42 -7.97 -7.88 -9.13
N LYS A 43 -6.86 -7.19 -9.40
CA LYS A 43 -5.53 -7.63 -9.00
C LYS A 43 -4.63 -6.44 -8.72
N VAL A 44 -3.86 -6.54 -7.64
CA VAL A 44 -2.81 -5.58 -7.28
C VAL A 44 -1.47 -6.27 -7.38
N ILE A 45 -0.52 -5.64 -8.05
CA ILE A 45 0.87 -6.10 -8.17
C ILE A 45 1.77 -5.05 -7.55
N GLY A 46 2.52 -5.41 -6.52
CA GLY A 46 3.49 -4.52 -5.88
C GLY A 46 4.89 -4.72 -6.45
N VAL A 47 5.50 -3.65 -6.96
CA VAL A 47 6.91 -3.62 -7.35
C VAL A 47 7.71 -2.91 -6.26
N VAL A 48 8.45 -3.67 -5.47
CA VAL A 48 9.09 -3.17 -4.25
C VAL A 48 10.59 -3.44 -4.30
N SER A 49 11.39 -2.48 -3.80
CA SER A 49 12.83 -2.66 -3.59
C SER A 49 13.31 -1.77 -2.46
N GLY A 50 14.18 -2.29 -1.62
CA GLY A 50 14.84 -1.53 -0.55
C GLY A 50 15.98 -0.62 -1.03
N LYS A 51 16.37 -0.68 -2.30
CA LYS A 51 17.45 0.12 -2.87
C LYS A 51 16.92 1.12 -3.89
N GLY A 52 17.40 2.36 -3.83
CA GLY A 52 17.12 3.38 -4.83
C GLY A 52 17.83 3.09 -6.17
N GLY A 53 17.27 3.60 -7.28
CA GLY A 53 17.91 3.56 -8.60
C GLY A 53 17.98 2.18 -9.28
N VAL A 54 17.30 1.17 -8.78
CA VAL A 54 17.33 -0.20 -9.36
C VAL A 54 16.33 -0.42 -10.49
N GLY A 55 15.59 0.61 -10.91
CA GLY A 55 14.65 0.53 -12.03
C GLY A 55 13.22 0.13 -11.67
N LYS A 56 12.79 0.26 -10.41
CA LYS A 56 11.39 -0.04 -10.01
C LYS A 56 10.35 0.58 -10.93
N SER A 57 10.45 1.89 -11.15
CA SER A 57 9.51 2.63 -11.99
C SER A 57 9.53 2.16 -13.44
N LEU A 58 10.71 1.85 -13.98
CA LEU A 58 10.84 1.30 -15.32
C LEU A 58 10.14 -0.05 -15.45
N VAL A 59 10.37 -0.95 -14.50
CA VAL A 59 9.71 -2.28 -14.49
C VAL A 59 8.19 -2.12 -14.36
N THR A 60 7.74 -1.22 -13.50
CA THR A 60 6.31 -0.94 -13.31
C THR A 60 5.66 -0.43 -14.59
N ALA A 61 6.28 0.57 -15.23
CA ALA A 61 5.77 1.13 -16.48
C ALA A 61 5.78 0.11 -17.62
N SER A 62 6.85 -0.69 -17.75
CA SER A 62 6.94 -1.74 -18.78
C SER A 62 5.87 -2.81 -18.57
N LEU A 63 5.66 -3.26 -17.34
CA LEU A 63 4.61 -4.22 -17.01
C LEU A 63 3.22 -3.68 -17.32
N ALA A 64 2.95 -2.42 -16.96
CA ALA A 64 1.67 -1.77 -17.24
C ALA A 64 1.39 -1.70 -18.74
N ASN A 65 2.38 -1.28 -19.53
CA ASN A 65 2.25 -1.21 -20.99
C ASN A 65 1.99 -2.60 -21.61
N LEU A 66 2.75 -3.62 -21.22
CA LEU A 66 2.54 -5.00 -21.68
C LEU A 66 1.14 -5.52 -21.35
N MET A 67 0.64 -5.26 -20.14
CA MET A 67 -0.71 -5.66 -19.75
C MET A 67 -1.77 -4.90 -20.54
N LYS A 68 -1.53 -3.61 -20.81
CA LYS A 68 -2.42 -2.80 -21.65
C LYS A 68 -2.49 -3.33 -23.08
N GLU A 69 -1.35 -3.69 -23.68
CA GLU A 69 -1.28 -4.31 -25.02
C GLU A 69 -2.05 -5.63 -25.08
N GLN A 70 -2.14 -6.35 -23.97
CA GLN A 70 -2.95 -7.58 -23.86
C GLN A 70 -4.46 -7.31 -23.64
N GLY A 71 -4.88 -6.05 -23.60
CA GLY A 71 -6.29 -5.67 -23.50
C GLY A 71 -6.79 -5.48 -22.06
N TYR A 72 -5.90 -5.47 -21.06
CA TYR A 72 -6.31 -5.19 -19.69
C TYR A 72 -6.45 -3.69 -19.42
N SER A 73 -7.40 -3.32 -18.55
CA SER A 73 -7.45 -1.99 -17.95
C SER A 73 -6.42 -1.92 -16.82
N VAL A 74 -5.47 -1.01 -16.93
CA VAL A 74 -4.34 -0.92 -16.00
C VAL A 74 -4.28 0.47 -15.39
N GLY A 75 -4.05 0.53 -14.07
CA GLY A 75 -3.73 1.75 -13.35
C GLY A 75 -2.41 1.60 -12.62
N ILE A 76 -1.64 2.67 -12.53
CA ILE A 76 -0.40 2.73 -11.77
C ILE A 76 -0.58 3.69 -10.61
N LEU A 77 -0.26 3.24 -9.39
CA LEU A 77 -0.12 4.09 -8.22
C LEU A 77 1.36 4.30 -7.94
N ASP A 78 1.85 5.52 -8.10
CA ASP A 78 3.20 5.89 -7.67
C ASP A 78 3.19 6.17 -6.16
N ALA A 79 3.79 5.29 -5.38
CA ALA A 79 3.87 5.40 -3.93
C ALA A 79 5.13 6.16 -3.46
N ASP A 80 5.94 6.70 -4.36
CA ASP A 80 7.08 7.55 -4.03
C ASP A 80 6.63 9.03 -3.91
N ILE A 81 6.23 9.40 -2.70
CA ILE A 81 5.71 10.74 -2.41
C ILE A 81 6.79 11.82 -2.61
N THR A 82 8.06 11.48 -2.37
CA THR A 82 9.16 12.45 -2.39
C THR A 82 9.71 12.71 -3.79
N GLY A 83 9.60 11.73 -4.68
CA GLY A 83 10.16 11.81 -6.04
C GLY A 83 9.36 11.00 -7.05
N PRO A 84 8.08 11.34 -7.28
CA PRO A 84 7.25 10.58 -8.18
C PRO A 84 7.84 10.58 -9.60
N SER A 85 8.08 9.40 -10.13
CA SER A 85 8.73 9.22 -11.43
C SER A 85 7.76 8.76 -12.53
N ILE A 86 6.67 8.10 -12.17
CA ILE A 86 5.70 7.56 -13.11
C ILE A 86 5.00 8.67 -13.93
N PRO A 87 4.46 9.75 -13.33
CA PRO A 87 3.85 10.82 -14.11
C PRO A 87 4.83 11.41 -15.14
N LYS A 88 6.08 11.58 -14.73
CA LYS A 88 7.14 12.11 -15.59
C LYS A 88 7.46 11.20 -16.78
N MET A 89 7.46 9.87 -16.55
CA MET A 89 7.70 8.87 -17.61
C MET A 89 6.59 8.86 -18.65
N TYR A 90 5.35 9.16 -18.24
CA TYR A 90 4.19 9.23 -19.14
C TYR A 90 3.89 10.66 -19.65
N GLY A 91 4.77 11.64 -19.37
CA GLY A 91 4.58 13.01 -19.81
C GLY A 91 3.37 13.71 -19.18
N LEU A 92 2.93 13.23 -18.03
CA LEU A 92 1.77 13.78 -17.33
C LEU A 92 2.22 14.98 -16.47
N HIS A 93 1.52 16.10 -16.62
CA HIS A 93 1.78 17.34 -15.91
C HIS A 93 0.50 17.86 -15.27
N GLY A 94 0.62 18.36 -14.07
CA GLY A 94 -0.50 18.96 -13.33
C GLY A 94 -1.04 18.08 -12.22
N PRO A 95 -1.92 18.65 -11.38
CA PRO A 95 -2.55 17.94 -10.27
C PRO A 95 -3.62 16.97 -10.79
N ALA A 96 -3.86 15.91 -10.02
CA ALA A 96 -5.02 15.06 -10.24
C ALA A 96 -6.32 15.81 -9.90
N GLU A 97 -7.38 15.54 -10.64
CA GLU A 97 -8.70 16.10 -10.37
C GLU A 97 -9.39 15.40 -9.21
N MET A 98 -10.18 16.17 -8.46
CA MET A 98 -11.03 15.64 -7.40
C MET A 98 -12.48 15.47 -7.91
N ASP A 99 -13.12 14.39 -7.53
CA ASP A 99 -14.55 14.16 -7.74
C ASP A 99 -15.20 13.90 -6.36
N GLY A 100 -15.63 14.97 -5.71
CA GLY A 100 -16.04 14.93 -4.31
C GLY A 100 -14.87 14.51 -3.41
N ASP A 101 -15.02 13.40 -2.70
CA ASP A 101 -14.00 12.84 -1.80
C ASP A 101 -13.01 11.89 -2.50
N TYR A 102 -13.09 11.76 -3.82
CA TYR A 102 -12.27 10.82 -4.60
C TYR A 102 -11.30 11.55 -5.52
N ILE A 103 -10.12 10.97 -5.68
CA ILE A 103 -9.14 11.42 -6.66
C ILE A 103 -9.39 10.65 -7.96
N LYS A 104 -9.61 11.36 -9.06
CA LYS A 104 -9.67 10.74 -10.39
C LYS A 104 -8.26 10.40 -10.87
N PRO A 105 -8.04 9.19 -11.38
CA PRO A 105 -6.79 8.88 -12.04
C PRO A 105 -6.58 9.77 -13.27
N VAL A 106 -5.36 10.22 -13.48
CA VAL A 106 -4.99 10.89 -14.73
C VAL A 106 -4.85 9.83 -15.82
N VAL A 107 -5.51 10.05 -16.93
CA VAL A 107 -5.51 9.10 -18.06
C VAL A 107 -4.44 9.53 -19.05
N THR A 108 -3.64 8.56 -19.52
CA THR A 108 -2.65 8.78 -20.58
C THR A 108 -3.31 8.79 -21.96
N GLU A 109 -2.60 9.25 -23.01
CA GLU A 109 -3.10 9.23 -24.40
C GLU A 109 -3.52 7.83 -24.86
N ASN A 110 -2.88 6.81 -24.32
CA ASN A 110 -3.17 5.40 -24.63
C ASN A 110 -4.17 4.74 -23.64
N GLY A 111 -4.71 5.48 -22.70
CA GLY A 111 -5.69 5.04 -21.72
C GLY A 111 -5.14 4.52 -20.41
#